data_27d94e01c584142bd300a588d514a636
#
_entry.id   27d94e01c584142bd300a588d514a636
#
_cell.length_a   1.000
_cell.length_b   1.000
_cell.length_c   1.000
_cell.angle_alpha   90.00
_cell.angle_beta   90.00
_cell.angle_gamma   90.00
#
_symmetry.space_group_name_H-M   'P 1'
#
loop_
_entity.id
_entity.type
_entity.pdbx_description
1 polymer ?
#
loop_
_entity_poly.entity_id
_entity_poly.type
_entity_poly.pdbx_seq_one_letter_code
_entity_poly.pdbx_strand_id
1 'polypeptide(L)'
;MLEIVDALHSDAIELAPQLRAIDKLEVKATGKTPEESLINSFNLPKSRVYSGVDSDRKVIFMCGVSQCPNNPKNGVIWMLTSELAKEHKKAILKLSKPKIKDLCTGFSNVYNLIHKDNKSSIRWLE
;
A
#
# COMPACT_ATOMS: atom_id res chain seq x y z
N MET A 1 -3.76 7.95 -17.51
CA MET A 1 -2.38 7.64 -17.16
C MET A 1 -2.24 7.56 -15.64
N LEU A 2 -1.51 6.58 -15.14
CA LEU A 2 -1.33 6.38 -13.71
C LEU A 2 0.01 6.97 -13.25
N GLU A 3 0.01 7.59 -12.08
CA GLU A 3 1.20 8.25 -11.52
C GLU A 3 1.31 7.96 -10.02
N ILE A 4 2.53 7.81 -9.52
CA ILE A 4 2.75 7.63 -8.08
C ILE A 4 3.20 8.98 -7.51
N VAL A 5 2.50 9.44 -6.48
CA VAL A 5 2.75 10.72 -5.82
C VAL A 5 2.82 10.52 -4.31
N ASP A 6 3.36 11.51 -3.59
CA ASP A 6 3.33 11.48 -2.14
C ASP A 6 1.88 11.45 -1.66
N ALA A 7 1.58 10.58 -0.68
CA ALA A 7 0.22 10.42 -0.21
C ALA A 7 -0.20 11.56 0.72
N LEU A 8 -1.48 11.92 0.62
CA LEU A 8 -2.14 12.87 1.51
C LEU A 8 -3.12 12.12 2.42
N HIS A 9 -3.40 12.66 3.60
CA HIS A 9 -4.41 12.06 4.49
C HIS A 9 -5.77 11.93 3.80
N SER A 10 -6.14 12.91 2.95
CA SER A 10 -7.37 12.85 2.17
C SER A 10 -7.41 11.66 1.22
N ASP A 11 -6.26 11.19 0.76
CA ASP A 11 -6.18 10.01 -0.11
C ASP A 11 -6.63 8.75 0.64
N ALA A 12 -6.28 8.64 1.91
CA ALA A 12 -6.71 7.53 2.76
C ALA A 12 -8.24 7.52 2.95
N ILE A 13 -8.82 8.68 3.17
CA ILE A 13 -10.26 8.84 3.34
C ILE A 13 -11.00 8.48 2.04
N GLU A 14 -10.44 8.88 0.91
CA GLU A 14 -11.02 8.56 -0.40
C GLU A 14 -10.93 7.06 -0.72
N LEU A 15 -9.79 6.44 -0.46
CA LEU A 15 -9.52 5.04 -0.83
C LEU A 15 -10.25 4.04 0.06
N ALA A 16 -10.32 4.29 1.37
CA ALA A 16 -10.82 3.31 2.34
C ALA A 16 -12.15 2.64 1.95
N PRO A 17 -13.21 3.38 1.56
CA PRO A 17 -14.47 2.74 1.19
C PRO A 17 -14.42 1.99 -0.14
N GLN A 18 -13.39 2.20 -0.94
CA GLN A 18 -13.26 1.63 -2.28
C GLN A 18 -12.31 0.45 -2.36
N LEU A 19 -11.77 -0.01 -1.23
CA LEU A 19 -10.82 -1.13 -1.22
C LEU A 19 -11.42 -2.42 -1.76
N ARG A 20 -10.58 -3.23 -2.40
CA ARG A 20 -10.96 -4.57 -2.84
C ARG A 20 -11.37 -5.42 -1.62
N ALA A 21 -12.25 -6.39 -1.83
CA ALA A 21 -12.71 -7.28 -0.76
C ALA A 21 -11.54 -7.97 -0.04
N ILE A 22 -10.53 -8.45 -0.79
CA ILE A 22 -9.38 -9.13 -0.20
C ILE A 22 -8.54 -8.19 0.68
N ASP A 23 -8.41 -6.92 0.30
CA ASP A 23 -7.69 -5.92 1.09
C ASP A 23 -8.46 -5.59 2.37
N LYS A 24 -9.78 -5.53 2.30
CA LYS A 24 -10.63 -5.33 3.48
C LYS A 24 -10.48 -6.47 4.47
N LEU A 25 -10.35 -7.71 3.99
CA LEU A 25 -10.12 -8.88 4.85
C LEU A 25 -8.76 -8.78 5.55
N GLU A 26 -7.71 -8.38 4.83
CA GLU A 26 -6.38 -8.23 5.43
C GLU A 26 -6.38 -7.17 6.52
N VAL A 27 -7.03 -6.04 6.29
CA VAL A 27 -7.13 -4.96 7.28
C VAL A 27 -7.95 -5.41 8.48
N LYS A 28 -9.07 -6.09 8.25
CA LYS A 28 -9.93 -6.59 9.32
C LYS A 28 -9.18 -7.53 10.27
N ALA A 29 -8.25 -8.32 9.74
CA ALA A 29 -7.43 -9.23 10.54
C ALA A 29 -6.56 -8.48 11.55
N THR A 30 -6.29 -7.19 11.35
CA THR A 30 -5.53 -6.36 12.30
C THR A 30 -6.40 -5.76 13.40
N GLY A 31 -7.72 -5.93 13.32
CA GLY A 31 -8.66 -5.35 14.28
C GLY A 31 -8.99 -3.88 14.03
N LYS A 32 -8.58 -3.33 12.88
CA LYS A 32 -8.82 -1.92 12.52
C LYS A 32 -9.75 -1.80 11.33
N THR A 33 -10.38 -0.61 11.18
CA THR A 33 -11.10 -0.29 9.96
C THR A 33 -10.10 0.09 8.86
N PRO A 34 -10.48 0.01 7.57
CA PRO A 34 -9.61 0.46 6.48
C PRO A 34 -9.13 1.89 6.64
N GLU A 35 -10.02 2.80 7.01
CA GLU A 35 -9.66 4.20 7.19
C GLU A 35 -8.64 4.39 8.32
N GLU A 36 -8.88 3.76 9.47
CA GLU A 36 -7.95 3.81 10.60
C GLU A 36 -6.58 3.28 10.22
N SER A 37 -6.54 2.15 9.52
CA SER A 37 -5.29 1.52 9.10
C SER A 37 -4.49 2.43 8.17
N LEU A 38 -5.15 3.02 7.18
CA LEU A 38 -4.49 3.91 6.23
C LEU A 38 -4.01 5.21 6.90
N ILE A 39 -4.83 5.82 7.74
CA ILE A 39 -4.46 7.05 8.45
C ILE A 39 -3.29 6.78 9.40
N ASN A 40 -3.34 5.66 10.15
CA ASN A 40 -2.26 5.33 11.08
C ASN A 40 -0.93 5.08 10.39
N SER A 41 -0.94 4.62 9.14
CA SER A 41 0.28 4.36 8.40
C SER A 41 1.17 5.59 8.24
N PHE A 42 0.59 6.79 8.22
CA PHE A 42 1.36 8.04 8.13
C PHE A 42 2.15 8.34 9.40
N ASN A 43 1.73 7.81 10.53
CA ASN A 43 2.28 8.14 11.85
C ASN A 43 3.23 7.09 12.40
N LEU A 44 3.47 6.00 11.66
CA LEU A 44 4.37 4.95 12.10
C LEU A 44 5.83 5.37 11.94
N PRO A 45 6.75 4.85 12.80
CA PRO A 45 8.17 5.20 12.69
C PRO A 45 8.75 4.87 11.31
N LYS A 46 9.52 5.81 10.75
CA LYS A 46 10.16 5.69 9.44
C LYS A 46 9.16 5.40 8.31
N SER A 47 7.91 5.84 8.47
CA SER A 47 6.87 5.63 7.48
C SER A 47 7.10 6.46 6.23
N ARG A 48 6.91 5.83 5.07
CA ARG A 48 6.86 6.49 3.75
C ARG A 48 5.63 5.97 3.06
N VAL A 49 4.74 6.87 2.65
CA VAL A 49 3.44 6.49 2.08
C VAL A 49 3.24 7.20 0.74
N TYR A 50 2.83 6.44 -0.26
CA TYR A 50 2.60 6.95 -1.61
C TYR A 50 1.21 6.56 -2.10
N SER A 51 0.65 7.40 -2.98
CA SER A 51 -0.62 7.13 -3.63
C SER A 51 -0.41 6.95 -5.13
N GLY A 52 -1.10 5.99 -5.73
CA GLY A 52 -1.20 5.87 -7.18
C GLY A 52 -2.49 6.52 -7.63
N VAL A 53 -2.38 7.54 -8.48
CA VAL A 53 -3.54 8.33 -8.92
C VAL A 53 -3.65 8.31 -10.44
N ASP A 54 -4.88 8.43 -10.95
CA ASP A 54 -5.13 8.54 -12.38
C ASP A 54 -5.04 10.01 -12.83
N SER A 55 -5.35 10.27 -14.12
CA SER A 55 -5.27 11.60 -14.68
C SER A 55 -6.25 12.61 -14.07
N ASP A 56 -7.32 12.12 -13.44
CA ASP A 56 -8.29 12.95 -12.72
C ASP A 56 -7.94 13.08 -11.23
N ARG A 57 -6.77 12.61 -10.85
CA ARG A 57 -6.27 12.53 -9.48
C ARG A 57 -7.14 11.68 -8.56
N LYS A 58 -7.78 10.68 -9.13
CA LYS A 58 -8.54 9.69 -8.35
C LYS A 58 -7.57 8.67 -7.77
N VAL A 59 -7.71 8.35 -6.49
CA VAL A 59 -6.81 7.40 -5.82
C VAL A 59 -7.16 5.97 -6.23
N ILE A 60 -6.22 5.30 -6.87
CA ILE A 60 -6.38 3.91 -7.34
C ILE A 60 -5.80 2.93 -6.34
N PHE A 61 -4.67 3.28 -5.74
CA PHE A 61 -4.04 2.47 -4.70
C PHE A 61 -3.18 3.35 -3.78
N MET A 62 -2.81 2.79 -2.63
CA MET A 62 -1.81 3.39 -1.75
C MET A 62 -0.83 2.30 -1.35
N CYS A 63 0.43 2.66 -1.18
CA CYS A 63 1.46 1.74 -0.73
C CYS A 63 2.44 2.46 0.19
N GLY A 64 3.17 1.69 0.96
CA GLY A 64 4.14 2.29 1.86
C GLY A 64 4.98 1.27 2.60
N VAL A 65 5.85 1.79 3.44
CA VAL A 65 6.70 1.01 4.32
C VAL A 65 6.78 1.72 5.66
N SER A 66 6.91 0.95 6.73
CA SER A 66 7.16 1.48 8.07
C SER A 66 8.12 0.57 8.81
N GLN A 67 8.70 1.09 9.90
CA GLN A 67 9.60 0.30 10.74
C GLN A 67 8.82 -0.83 11.44
N CYS A 68 9.39 -2.02 11.43
CA CYS A 68 8.82 -3.15 12.17
C CYS A 68 8.89 -2.85 13.68
N PRO A 69 7.78 -3.03 14.44
CA PRO A 69 7.76 -2.74 15.87
C PRO A 69 8.78 -3.54 16.69
N ASN A 70 9.07 -4.77 16.26
CA ASN A 70 9.94 -5.68 17.00
C ASN A 70 11.41 -5.63 16.58
N ASN A 71 11.72 -5.00 15.45
CA ASN A 71 13.08 -4.92 14.94
C ASN A 71 13.26 -3.68 14.06
N PRO A 72 13.93 -2.62 14.57
CA PRO A 72 14.09 -1.36 13.81
C PRO A 72 14.87 -1.49 12.50
N LYS A 73 15.60 -2.59 12.29
CA LYS A 73 16.33 -2.83 11.05
C LYS A 73 15.43 -3.37 9.94
N ASN A 74 14.25 -3.85 10.30
CA ASN A 74 13.29 -4.41 9.35
C ASN A 74 12.17 -3.43 9.05
N GLY A 75 11.69 -3.47 7.81
CA GLY A 75 10.53 -2.70 7.38
C GLY A 75 9.35 -3.60 7.06
N VAL A 76 8.16 -3.07 7.24
CA VAL A 76 6.91 -3.71 6.80
C VAL A 76 6.40 -2.94 5.60
N ILE A 77 6.35 -3.60 4.45
CA ILE A 77 5.85 -3.02 3.21
C ILE A 77 4.39 -3.43 3.01
N TRP A 78 3.58 -2.53 2.45
CA TRP A 78 2.17 -2.80 2.25
C TRP A 78 1.64 -2.12 1.00
N MET A 79 0.53 -2.63 0.48
CA MET A 79 -0.19 -2.03 -0.63
C MET A 79 -1.67 -2.39 -0.51
N LEU A 80 -2.52 -1.39 -0.59
CA LEU A 80 -3.97 -1.56 -0.60
C LEU A 80 -4.53 -0.91 -1.86
N THR A 81 -5.41 -1.62 -2.56
CA THR A 81 -5.91 -1.18 -3.86
C THR A 81 -7.42 -1.04 -3.87
N SER A 82 -7.91 -0.14 -4.74
CA SER A 82 -9.34 0.00 -4.99
C SER A 82 -9.82 -1.03 -6.00
N GLU A 83 -11.14 -1.18 -6.10
CA GLU A 83 -11.74 -2.00 -7.16
C GLU A 83 -11.38 -1.51 -8.56
N LEU A 84 -11.05 -0.23 -8.70
CA LEU A 84 -10.63 0.37 -9.97
C LEU A 84 -9.28 -0.15 -10.45
N ALA A 85 -8.48 -0.75 -9.56
CA ALA A 85 -7.17 -1.27 -9.90
C ALA A 85 -7.20 -2.34 -10.99
N LYS A 86 -8.33 -3.00 -11.16
CA LYS A 86 -8.50 -4.04 -12.20
C LYS A 86 -8.21 -3.49 -13.60
N GLU A 87 -8.54 -2.24 -13.84
CA GLU A 87 -8.33 -1.59 -15.13
C GLU A 87 -6.89 -1.12 -15.34
N HIS A 88 -6.08 -1.11 -14.26
CA HIS A 88 -4.73 -0.57 -14.25
C HIS A 88 -3.65 -1.57 -13.87
N LYS A 89 -3.94 -2.86 -13.89
CA LYS A 89 -3.02 -3.91 -13.39
C LYS A 89 -1.59 -3.80 -13.93
N LYS A 90 -1.45 -3.66 -15.25
CA LYS A 90 -0.12 -3.58 -15.87
C LYS A 90 0.62 -2.31 -15.47
N ALA A 91 -0.10 -1.19 -15.44
CA ALA A 91 0.48 0.09 -15.05
C ALA A 91 0.93 0.07 -13.59
N ILE A 92 0.13 -0.52 -12.70
CA ILE A 92 0.46 -0.65 -11.29
C ILE A 92 1.75 -1.46 -11.11
N LEU A 93 1.86 -2.61 -11.77
CA LEU A 93 3.05 -3.45 -11.69
C LEU A 93 4.28 -2.73 -12.21
N LYS A 94 4.15 -2.06 -13.34
CA LYS A 94 5.26 -1.34 -13.98
C LYS A 94 5.77 -0.18 -13.12
N LEU A 95 4.85 0.60 -12.55
CA LEU A 95 5.21 1.76 -11.75
C LEU A 95 5.65 1.41 -10.33
N SER A 96 5.07 0.37 -9.74
CA SER A 96 5.35 0.02 -8.36
C SER A 96 6.70 -0.70 -8.17
N LYS A 97 7.20 -1.41 -9.16
CA LYS A 97 8.48 -2.14 -9.02
C LYS A 97 9.66 -1.23 -8.66
N PRO A 98 9.90 -0.11 -9.36
CA PRO A 98 10.94 0.83 -8.92
C PRO A 98 10.66 1.42 -7.54
N LYS A 99 9.39 1.64 -7.22
CA LYS A 99 8.98 2.18 -5.92
C LYS A 99 9.24 1.19 -4.79
N ILE A 100 9.10 -0.12 -5.03
CA ILE A 100 9.44 -1.14 -4.05
C ILE A 100 10.91 -1.04 -3.64
N LYS A 101 11.81 -0.86 -4.61
CA LYS A 101 13.24 -0.69 -4.33
C LYS A 101 13.48 0.54 -3.45
N ASP A 102 12.81 1.64 -3.77
CA ASP A 102 12.89 2.87 -2.99
C ASP A 102 12.39 2.65 -1.55
N LEU A 103 11.25 1.96 -1.41
CA LEU A 103 10.66 1.66 -0.10
C LEU A 103 11.57 0.77 0.75
N CYS A 104 12.34 -0.12 0.14
CA CYS A 104 13.25 -1.01 0.86
C CYS A 104 14.51 -0.30 1.36
N THR A 105 14.81 0.88 0.84
CA THR A 105 16.01 1.64 1.22
C THR A 105 15.97 2.00 2.71
N GLY A 106 17.06 1.71 3.40
CA GLY A 106 17.17 2.02 4.84
C GLY A 106 16.77 0.87 5.76
N PHE A 107 16.33 -0.27 5.19
CA PHE A 107 15.99 -1.46 5.96
C PHE A 107 16.86 -2.64 5.52
N SER A 108 17.25 -3.49 6.50
CA SER A 108 18.01 -4.71 6.20
C SER A 108 17.12 -5.76 5.56
N ASN A 109 15.88 -5.86 6.01
CA ASN A 109 14.89 -6.79 5.46
C ASN A 109 13.54 -6.07 5.40
N VAL A 110 12.76 -6.37 4.37
CA VAL A 110 11.39 -5.84 4.22
C VAL A 110 10.45 -7.01 3.97
N TYR A 111 9.35 -7.06 4.68
CA TYR A 111 8.38 -8.15 4.56
C TYR A 111 6.95 -7.67 4.71
N ASN A 112 6.02 -8.55 4.36
CA ASN A 112 4.60 -8.34 4.58
C ASN A 112 3.92 -9.69 4.80
N LEU A 113 2.82 -9.66 5.56
CA LEU A 113 1.93 -10.80 5.71
C LEU A 113 0.78 -10.60 4.71
N ILE A 114 0.70 -11.48 3.72
CA ILE A 114 -0.27 -11.37 2.65
C ILE A 114 -1.26 -12.55 2.72
N HIS A 115 -2.56 -12.24 2.64
CA HIS A 115 -3.57 -13.29 2.56
C HIS A 115 -3.28 -14.18 1.36
N LYS A 116 -3.32 -15.51 1.54
CA LYS A 116 -2.94 -16.49 0.51
C LYS A 116 -3.71 -16.34 -0.81
N ASP A 117 -4.92 -15.77 -0.75
CA ASP A 117 -5.75 -15.57 -1.93
C ASP A 117 -5.50 -14.23 -2.62
N ASN A 118 -4.64 -13.38 -2.05
CA ASN A 118 -4.30 -12.08 -2.64
C ASN A 118 -3.14 -12.24 -3.64
N LYS A 119 -3.41 -12.87 -4.76
CA LYS A 119 -2.39 -13.18 -5.77
C LYS A 119 -1.76 -11.96 -6.39
N SER A 120 -2.50 -10.88 -6.53
CA SER A 120 -1.98 -9.63 -7.09
C SER A 120 -0.89 -9.04 -6.21
N SER A 121 -1.09 -9.00 -4.89
CA SER A 121 -0.10 -8.49 -3.95
C SER A 121 1.12 -9.40 -3.86
N ILE A 122 0.92 -10.72 -3.91
CA ILE A 122 2.02 -11.68 -3.93
C ILE A 122 2.89 -11.43 -5.17
N ARG A 123 2.27 -11.26 -6.32
CA ARG A 123 2.97 -10.98 -7.58
C ARG A 123 3.73 -9.66 -7.52
N TRP A 124 3.15 -8.65 -6.87
CA TRP A 124 3.78 -7.34 -6.70
C TRP A 124 5.11 -7.43 -5.92
N LEU A 125 5.16 -8.30 -4.90
CA LEU A 125 6.35 -8.47 -4.06
C LEU A 125 7.43 -9.37 -4.68
N GLU A 126 7.06 -10.18 -5.66
CA GLU A 126 8.02 -11.00 -6.40
C GLU A 126 8.85 -10.15 -7.38
#